data_fc63c53af8232c0610d476ada17fd868
#
_entry.id   fc63c53af8232c0610d476ada17fd868
#
_cell.length_a   1.000
_cell.length_b   1.000
_cell.length_c   1.000
_cell.angle_alpha   90.00
_cell.angle_beta   90.00
_cell.angle_gamma   90.00
#
_symmetry.space_group_name_H-M   'P 1'
#
loop_
_entity.id
_entity.type
_entity.pdbx_description
1 polymer ?
#
loop_
_entity_poly.entity_id
_entity_poly.type
_entity_poly.pdbx_seq_one_letter_code
_entity_poly.pdbx_strand_id
1 'polypeptide(L)'
;MIDIETLKFDKDGLIPAIVVDADTKKVLTLAYMNRESLKLSMEKKLTCFFSRSRQKLWLKGETSGNYQHIISITADCDNDALTVLVKKDGPACHTGTDSCFNKVIFENDEAGAPFSLEALMELICGRKTEKKEGSYTTYLFEKGIDKILKKVGEESTEVIIAGKANDKKETIYEIADLTYHIMVMMVEMGISLDEVRNELASRHVIDHKVKQEKMTK
;
A
#
# COMPACT_ATOMS: atom_id res chain seq x y z
N MET A 1 19.62 -16.71 0.62
CA MET A 1 18.37 -17.18 -0.04
C MET A 1 18.17 -18.63 0.37
N ILE A 2 16.95 -19.03 0.70
CA ILE A 2 16.61 -20.43 1.04
C ILE A 2 16.68 -21.28 -0.23
N ASP A 3 17.17 -22.52 -0.10
CA ASP A 3 17.15 -23.48 -1.18
C ASP A 3 15.72 -24.02 -1.38
N ILE A 4 15.24 -24.07 -2.62
CA ILE A 4 13.92 -24.62 -2.99
C ILE A 4 13.77 -26.08 -2.50
N GLU A 5 14.87 -26.82 -2.40
CA GLU A 5 14.84 -28.20 -1.95
C GLU A 5 14.47 -28.37 -0.47
N THR A 6 14.57 -27.27 0.33
CA THR A 6 14.16 -27.26 1.74
C THR A 6 12.65 -27.03 1.93
N LEU A 7 11.94 -26.66 0.86
CA LEU A 7 10.50 -26.44 0.91
C LEU A 7 9.72 -27.75 1.06
N LYS A 8 8.71 -27.72 1.90
CA LYS A 8 7.81 -28.83 2.17
C LYS A 8 6.57 -28.71 1.32
N PHE A 9 6.49 -29.54 0.30
CA PHE A 9 5.29 -29.68 -0.50
C PHE A 9 4.35 -30.70 0.15
N ASP A 10 3.05 -30.52 -0.05
CA ASP A 10 2.05 -31.46 0.43
C ASP A 10 2.14 -32.83 -0.29
N LYS A 11 1.24 -33.78 0.06
CA LYS A 11 1.18 -35.12 -0.54
C LYS A 11 0.95 -35.12 -2.06
N ASP A 12 0.40 -34.05 -2.58
CA ASP A 12 0.10 -33.86 -4.01
C ASP A 12 1.23 -33.08 -4.72
N GLY A 13 2.34 -32.82 -4.01
CA GLY A 13 3.48 -32.06 -4.52
C GLY A 13 3.22 -30.57 -4.67
N LEU A 14 2.30 -30.01 -3.89
CA LEU A 14 1.89 -28.63 -3.97
C LEU A 14 2.25 -27.85 -2.70
N ILE A 15 2.52 -26.56 -2.86
CA ILE A 15 2.71 -25.60 -1.77
C ILE A 15 1.78 -24.42 -1.98
N PRO A 16 1.05 -23.97 -0.95
CA PRO A 16 0.20 -22.79 -1.04
C PRO A 16 1.05 -21.51 -1.20
N ALA A 17 0.59 -20.61 -2.06
CA ALA A 17 1.24 -19.34 -2.33
C ALA A 17 0.23 -18.19 -2.17
N ILE A 18 0.46 -17.35 -1.17
CA ILE A 18 -0.32 -16.16 -0.89
C ILE A 18 0.29 -15.02 -1.70
N VAL A 19 -0.45 -14.52 -2.69
CA VAL A 19 0.00 -13.42 -3.54
C VAL A 19 -0.42 -12.08 -2.93
N VAL A 20 0.54 -11.18 -2.75
CA VAL A 20 0.35 -9.87 -2.11
C VAL A 20 0.79 -8.77 -3.05
N ASP A 21 -0.03 -7.73 -3.18
CA ASP A 21 0.30 -6.53 -3.92
C ASP A 21 1.41 -5.73 -3.21
N ALA A 22 2.45 -5.39 -3.94
CA ALA A 22 3.59 -4.66 -3.38
C ALA A 22 3.24 -3.22 -2.99
N ASP A 23 2.33 -2.59 -3.70
CA ASP A 23 1.98 -1.20 -3.50
C ASP A 23 0.94 -1.05 -2.36
N THR A 24 -0.14 -1.83 -2.42
CA THR A 24 -1.25 -1.73 -1.46
C THR A 24 -1.14 -2.67 -0.26
N LYS A 25 -0.23 -3.67 -0.30
CA LYS A 25 -0.11 -4.77 0.69
C LYS A 25 -1.36 -5.65 0.78
N LYS A 26 -2.30 -5.50 -0.13
CA LYS A 26 -3.52 -6.29 -0.18
C LYS A 26 -3.23 -7.72 -0.64
N VAL A 27 -3.86 -8.69 0.01
CA VAL A 27 -3.83 -10.08 -0.48
C VAL A 27 -4.66 -10.17 -1.75
N LEU A 28 -4.02 -10.60 -2.85
CA LEU A 28 -4.65 -10.67 -4.17
C LEU A 28 -5.34 -12.02 -4.41
N THR A 29 -4.64 -13.10 -4.10
CA THR A 29 -5.16 -14.47 -4.27
C THR A 29 -4.36 -15.45 -3.43
N LEU A 30 -4.95 -16.62 -3.17
CA LEU A 30 -4.23 -17.84 -2.76
C LEU A 30 -4.26 -18.80 -3.94
N ALA A 31 -3.08 -19.23 -4.37
CA ALA A 31 -2.90 -20.20 -5.43
C ALA A 31 -1.96 -21.32 -4.95
N TYR A 32 -1.71 -22.31 -5.79
CA TYR A 32 -0.81 -23.41 -5.48
C TYR A 32 0.32 -23.49 -6.50
N MET A 33 1.52 -23.80 -6.02
CA MET A 33 2.69 -24.03 -6.84
C MET A 33 3.21 -25.44 -6.64
N ASN A 34 3.69 -26.07 -7.71
CA ASN A 34 4.56 -27.23 -7.63
C ASN A 34 6.01 -26.78 -7.88
N ARG A 35 6.98 -27.67 -7.77
CA ARG A 35 8.40 -27.34 -7.98
C ARG A 35 8.66 -26.72 -9.35
N GLU A 36 7.99 -27.21 -10.39
CA GLU A 36 8.14 -26.73 -11.77
C GLU A 36 7.59 -25.29 -11.91
N SER A 37 6.37 -25.03 -11.43
CA SER A 37 5.77 -23.69 -11.49
C SER A 37 6.57 -22.67 -10.68
N LEU A 38 7.14 -23.06 -9.54
CA LEU A 38 7.98 -22.20 -8.72
C LEU A 38 9.29 -21.85 -9.45
N LYS A 39 9.98 -22.82 -10.04
CA LYS A 39 11.19 -22.59 -10.86
C LYS A 39 10.88 -21.67 -12.04
N LEU A 40 9.79 -21.95 -12.75
CA LEU A 40 9.36 -21.12 -13.90
C LEU A 40 9.00 -19.69 -13.47
N SER A 41 8.39 -19.53 -12.31
CA SER A 41 8.09 -18.20 -11.74
C SER A 41 9.35 -17.40 -11.47
N MET A 42 10.37 -18.03 -10.91
CA MET A 42 11.66 -17.38 -10.62
C MET A 42 12.42 -17.02 -11.90
N GLU A 43 12.42 -17.89 -12.91
CA GLU A 43 13.07 -17.65 -14.19
C GLU A 43 12.41 -16.49 -14.95
N LYS A 44 11.09 -16.51 -15.06
CA LYS A 44 10.32 -15.50 -15.80
C LYS A 44 10.10 -14.23 -15.01
N LYS A 45 10.30 -14.25 -13.68
CA LYS A 45 9.92 -13.18 -12.75
C LYS A 45 8.44 -12.82 -12.83
N LEU A 46 7.61 -13.79 -13.23
CA LEU A 46 6.14 -13.70 -13.35
C LEU A 46 5.51 -14.86 -12.59
N THR A 47 4.34 -14.65 -11.98
CA THR A 47 3.68 -15.71 -11.23
C THR A 47 3.16 -16.81 -12.16
N CYS A 48 3.66 -18.01 -11.97
CA CYS A 48 3.20 -19.25 -12.58
C CYS A 48 2.70 -20.17 -11.48
N PHE A 49 1.47 -20.67 -11.61
CA PHE A 49 0.83 -21.53 -10.64
C PHE A 49 0.56 -22.91 -11.21
N PHE A 50 0.23 -23.86 -10.34
CA PHE A 50 -0.31 -25.15 -10.73
C PHE A 50 -1.82 -25.17 -10.50
N SER A 51 -2.57 -25.36 -11.56
CA SER A 51 -4.03 -25.45 -11.48
C SER A 51 -4.44 -26.86 -11.05
N ARG A 52 -4.97 -26.98 -9.81
CA ARG A 52 -5.46 -28.25 -9.25
C ARG A 52 -6.59 -28.87 -10.05
N SER A 53 -7.50 -28.06 -10.57
CA SER A 53 -8.64 -28.53 -11.37
C SER A 53 -8.29 -28.94 -12.78
N ARG A 54 -7.28 -28.27 -13.41
CA ARG A 54 -6.85 -28.55 -14.79
C ARG A 54 -5.61 -29.43 -14.85
N GLN A 55 -4.97 -29.69 -13.70
CA GLN A 55 -3.74 -30.48 -13.57
C GLN A 55 -2.63 -30.01 -14.53
N LYS A 56 -2.45 -28.69 -14.64
CA LYS A 56 -1.44 -28.08 -15.53
C LYS A 56 -0.92 -26.76 -14.96
N LEU A 57 0.22 -26.35 -15.47
CA LEU A 57 0.79 -25.04 -15.21
C LEU A 57 -0.13 -23.93 -15.77
N TRP A 58 -0.13 -22.81 -15.08
CA TRP A 58 -0.91 -21.62 -15.45
C TRP A 58 -0.11 -20.36 -15.16
N LEU A 59 0.32 -19.67 -16.21
CA LEU A 59 0.95 -18.36 -16.10
C LEU A 59 -0.14 -17.30 -15.89
N LYS A 60 -0.10 -16.62 -14.76
CA LYS A 60 -1.07 -15.56 -14.47
C LYS A 60 -0.89 -14.42 -15.47
N GLY A 61 -2.00 -14.04 -16.11
CA GLY A 61 -2.00 -13.00 -17.14
C GLY A 61 -1.90 -13.51 -18.58
N GLU A 62 -1.61 -14.80 -18.82
CA GLU A 62 -1.43 -15.35 -20.18
C GLU A 62 -2.63 -15.11 -21.13
N THR A 63 -3.84 -14.99 -20.57
CA THR A 63 -5.07 -14.76 -21.35
C THR A 63 -5.57 -13.31 -21.22
N SER A 64 -5.42 -12.70 -20.03
CA SER A 64 -6.00 -11.39 -19.74
C SER A 64 -5.04 -10.22 -19.98
N GLY A 65 -3.74 -10.47 -20.14
CA GLY A 65 -2.71 -9.43 -20.14
C GLY A 65 -2.35 -8.91 -18.73
N ASN A 66 -3.11 -9.27 -17.70
CA ASN A 66 -2.88 -8.80 -16.32
C ASN A 66 -1.84 -9.69 -15.64
N TYR A 67 -0.58 -9.47 -15.97
CA TYR A 67 0.54 -10.18 -15.38
C TYR A 67 0.81 -9.72 -13.94
N GLN A 68 1.56 -10.54 -13.20
CA GLN A 68 2.01 -10.25 -11.86
C GLN A 68 3.54 -10.42 -11.83
N HIS A 69 4.25 -9.31 -11.76
CA HIS A 69 5.71 -9.24 -11.73
C HIS A 69 6.21 -9.48 -10.32
N ILE A 70 7.01 -10.53 -10.13
CA ILE A 70 7.48 -10.95 -8.82
C ILE A 70 8.59 -10.03 -8.34
N ILE A 71 8.41 -9.48 -7.13
CA ILE A 71 9.43 -8.73 -6.39
C ILE A 71 10.19 -9.67 -5.46
N SER A 72 9.46 -10.52 -4.72
CA SER A 72 10.05 -11.52 -3.83
C SER A 72 9.14 -12.72 -3.63
N ILE A 73 9.74 -13.85 -3.33
CA ILE A 73 9.08 -15.06 -2.83
C ILE A 73 9.73 -15.40 -1.50
N THR A 74 8.93 -15.56 -0.46
CA THR A 74 9.38 -15.84 0.90
C THR A 74 8.64 -17.05 1.44
N ALA A 75 9.37 -18.01 2.00
CA ALA A 75 8.78 -19.13 2.71
C ALA A 75 8.43 -18.72 4.14
N ASP A 76 7.46 -19.39 4.74
CA ASP A 76 7.15 -19.24 6.16
C ASP A 76 8.19 -19.95 7.06
N CYS A 77 7.93 -19.97 8.37
CA CYS A 77 8.92 -20.44 9.36
C CYS A 77 9.22 -21.94 9.29
N ASP A 78 8.31 -22.75 8.79
CA ASP A 78 8.45 -24.21 8.66
C ASP A 78 8.49 -24.70 7.21
N ASN A 79 8.55 -23.77 6.25
CA ASN A 79 8.76 -23.96 4.83
C ASN A 79 7.63 -24.70 4.09
N ASP A 80 6.39 -24.59 4.56
CA ASP A 80 5.23 -25.26 3.97
C ASP A 80 4.22 -24.29 3.30
N ALA A 81 4.48 -22.98 3.36
CA ALA A 81 3.71 -21.95 2.68
C ALA A 81 4.60 -20.83 2.11
N LEU A 82 4.12 -20.16 1.07
CA LEU A 82 4.83 -19.06 0.42
C LEU A 82 4.03 -17.78 0.45
N THR A 83 4.70 -16.65 0.66
CA THR A 83 4.21 -15.33 0.23
C THR A 83 4.92 -14.91 -1.04
N VAL A 84 4.16 -14.40 -2.01
CA VAL A 84 4.67 -13.89 -3.29
C VAL A 84 4.30 -12.43 -3.42
N LEU A 85 5.27 -11.55 -3.21
CA LEU A 85 5.09 -10.12 -3.36
C LEU A 85 5.20 -9.74 -4.84
N VAL A 86 4.19 -9.07 -5.39
CA VAL A 86 4.11 -8.77 -6.81
C VAL A 86 3.72 -7.33 -7.08
N LYS A 87 4.16 -6.82 -8.24
CA LYS A 87 3.57 -5.66 -8.91
C LYS A 87 2.66 -6.17 -10.03
N LYS A 88 1.40 -5.72 -10.07
CA LYS A 88 0.40 -6.20 -11.02
C LYS A 88 0.14 -5.19 -12.14
N ASP A 89 -0.14 -5.66 -13.35
CA ASP A 89 -0.48 -4.81 -14.51
C ASP A 89 -1.97 -4.42 -14.54
N GLY A 90 -2.80 -5.10 -13.73
CA GLY A 90 -4.24 -4.85 -13.68
C GLY A 90 -4.95 -5.73 -12.65
N PRO A 91 -6.29 -5.84 -12.71
CA PRO A 91 -7.08 -6.62 -11.76
C PRO A 91 -6.58 -8.06 -11.61
N ALA A 92 -6.43 -8.52 -10.35
CA ALA A 92 -5.92 -9.86 -10.10
C ALA A 92 -6.99 -10.93 -10.32
N CYS A 93 -8.26 -10.62 -10.09
CA CYS A 93 -9.37 -11.57 -10.22
C CYS A 93 -9.88 -11.64 -11.67
N HIS A 94 -10.30 -12.83 -12.10
CA HIS A 94 -10.94 -13.04 -13.41
C HIS A 94 -12.31 -12.35 -13.54
N THR A 95 -12.94 -11.95 -12.42
CA THR A 95 -14.19 -11.18 -12.39
C THR A 95 -13.96 -9.67 -12.59
N GLY A 96 -12.71 -9.24 -12.78
CA GLY A 96 -12.35 -7.83 -12.93
C GLY A 96 -12.13 -7.09 -11.61
N THR A 97 -12.26 -7.77 -10.46
CA THR A 97 -11.97 -7.18 -9.15
C THR A 97 -10.47 -7.20 -8.86
N ASP A 98 -10.04 -6.26 -8.03
CA ASP A 98 -8.63 -6.07 -7.68
C ASP A 98 -8.03 -7.26 -6.93
N SER A 99 -8.85 -7.95 -6.13
CA SER A 99 -8.52 -9.13 -5.34
C SER A 99 -9.57 -10.21 -5.51
N CYS A 100 -9.18 -11.48 -5.35
CA CYS A 100 -10.10 -12.62 -5.22
C CYS A 100 -10.86 -12.63 -3.89
N PHE A 101 -10.32 -11.95 -2.87
CA PHE A 101 -10.92 -11.85 -1.54
C PHE A 101 -11.81 -10.60 -1.46
N ASN A 102 -12.99 -10.68 -2.07
CA ASN A 102 -13.94 -9.56 -2.17
C ASN A 102 -15.33 -9.87 -1.57
N LYS A 103 -15.46 -10.98 -0.86
CA LYS A 103 -16.71 -11.39 -0.19
C LYS A 103 -16.46 -11.47 1.30
N VAL A 104 -17.00 -10.52 2.05
CA VAL A 104 -16.96 -10.54 3.51
C VAL A 104 -17.86 -11.64 4.04
N ILE A 105 -17.33 -12.49 4.92
CA ILE A 105 -18.09 -13.55 5.62
C ILE A 105 -18.48 -13.08 7.02
N PHE A 106 -17.59 -12.35 7.68
CA PHE A 106 -17.80 -11.82 9.02
C PHE A 106 -17.04 -10.51 9.15
N GLU A 107 -17.66 -9.51 9.71
CA GLU A 107 -17.06 -8.24 10.10
C GLU A 107 -17.42 -7.97 11.55
N ASN A 108 -16.44 -7.62 12.37
CA ASN A 108 -16.67 -7.23 13.74
C ASN A 108 -16.68 -5.70 13.85
N ASP A 109 -17.86 -5.13 13.79
CA ASP A 109 -18.06 -3.69 13.86
C ASP A 109 -17.54 -3.07 15.19
N GLU A 110 -17.51 -3.87 16.28
CA GLU A 110 -17.01 -3.43 17.59
C GLU A 110 -15.48 -3.30 17.61
N ALA A 111 -14.78 -4.06 16.76
CA ALA A 111 -13.31 -3.98 16.69
C ALA A 111 -12.81 -2.67 16.06
N GLY A 112 -13.68 -1.95 15.37
CA GLY A 112 -13.33 -0.76 14.60
C GLY A 112 -12.41 -1.10 13.40
N ALA A 113 -12.46 -0.32 12.35
CA ALA A 113 -11.49 -0.43 11.27
C ALA A 113 -10.11 0.02 11.77
N PRO A 114 -9.01 -0.70 11.43
CA PRO A 114 -7.68 -0.24 11.79
C PRO A 114 -7.43 1.13 11.15
N PHE A 115 -6.80 2.03 11.92
CA PHE A 115 -6.44 3.35 11.42
C PHE A 115 -5.49 3.21 10.23
N SER A 116 -5.76 3.94 9.15
CA SER A 116 -4.85 4.14 8.03
C SER A 116 -4.94 5.57 7.51
N LEU A 117 -3.89 6.04 6.83
CA LEU A 117 -3.91 7.35 6.18
C LEU A 117 -4.94 7.41 5.05
N GLU A 118 -5.18 6.29 4.38
CA GLU A 118 -6.22 6.14 3.35
C GLU A 118 -7.61 6.38 3.95
N ALA A 119 -7.93 5.71 5.06
CA ALA A 119 -9.21 5.87 5.74
C ALA A 119 -9.39 7.32 6.26
N LEU A 120 -8.33 7.95 6.76
CA LEU A 120 -8.35 9.35 7.16
C LEU A 120 -8.60 10.27 5.95
N MET A 121 -7.94 10.01 4.82
CA MET A 121 -8.14 10.77 3.59
C MET A 121 -9.60 10.67 3.09
N GLU A 122 -10.17 9.47 3.08
CA GLU A 122 -11.57 9.24 2.72
C GLU A 122 -12.52 10.02 3.65
N LEU A 123 -12.27 9.99 4.96
CA LEU A 123 -13.04 10.77 5.93
C LEU A 123 -12.96 12.27 5.64
N ILE A 124 -11.77 12.81 5.37
CA ILE A 124 -11.56 14.22 5.05
C ILE A 124 -12.28 14.58 3.74
N CYS A 125 -12.17 13.75 2.69
CA CYS A 125 -12.92 13.93 1.43
C CYS A 125 -14.42 13.96 1.67
N GLY A 126 -14.94 13.04 2.49
CA GLY A 126 -16.36 13.02 2.85
C GLY A 126 -16.81 14.30 3.55
N ARG A 127 -15.96 14.92 4.39
CA ARG A 127 -16.29 16.20 5.06
C ARG A 127 -16.32 17.41 4.13
N LYS A 128 -15.65 17.33 2.98
CA LYS A 128 -15.72 18.37 1.95
C LYS A 128 -17.06 18.34 1.19
N THR A 129 -17.56 17.12 0.91
CA THR A 129 -18.81 16.92 0.17
C THR A 129 -20.04 16.92 1.07
N GLU A 130 -19.94 16.25 2.22
CA GLU A 130 -21.01 16.12 3.21
C GLU A 130 -20.66 16.92 4.47
N LYS A 131 -21.09 18.17 4.49
CA LYS A 131 -20.85 19.05 5.63
C LYS A 131 -21.49 18.50 6.89
N LYS A 132 -20.71 18.39 7.96
CA LYS A 132 -21.18 17.98 9.27
C LYS A 132 -21.08 19.16 10.23
N GLU A 133 -22.20 19.52 10.83
CA GLU A 133 -22.25 20.56 11.86
C GLU A 133 -21.32 20.25 13.03
N GLY A 134 -20.59 21.24 13.50
CA GLY A 134 -19.60 21.07 14.58
C GLY A 134 -18.29 20.38 14.18
N SER A 135 -18.12 19.98 12.91
CA SER A 135 -16.89 19.38 12.43
C SER A 135 -15.82 20.44 12.15
N TYR A 136 -14.65 20.28 12.78
CA TYR A 136 -13.49 21.13 12.52
C TYR A 136 -13.00 21.03 11.05
N THR A 137 -13.05 19.84 10.46
CA THR A 137 -12.69 19.64 9.04
C THR A 137 -13.63 20.43 8.12
N THR A 138 -14.94 20.36 8.38
CA THR A 138 -15.95 21.17 7.65
C THR A 138 -15.67 22.66 7.79
N TYR A 139 -15.35 23.12 8.99
CA TYR A 139 -14.98 24.53 9.24
C TYR A 139 -13.76 24.96 8.43
N LEU A 140 -12.72 24.12 8.33
CA LEU A 140 -11.54 24.44 7.53
C LEU A 140 -11.87 24.63 6.05
N PHE A 141 -12.68 23.73 5.47
CA PHE A 141 -13.12 23.86 4.08
C PHE A 141 -14.00 25.09 3.86
N GLU A 142 -14.86 25.44 4.80
CA GLU A 142 -15.68 26.66 4.72
C GLU A 142 -14.86 27.95 4.79
N LYS A 143 -13.75 27.93 5.52
CA LYS A 143 -12.83 29.08 5.58
C LYS A 143 -11.88 29.16 4.39
N GLY A 144 -11.76 28.07 3.64
CA GLY A 144 -11.00 27.97 2.41
C GLY A 144 -9.50 27.86 2.59
N ILE A 145 -8.81 27.88 1.45
CA ILE A 145 -7.38 27.56 1.33
C ILE A 145 -6.47 28.41 2.24
N ASP A 146 -6.75 29.70 2.39
CA ASP A 146 -5.89 30.58 3.20
C ASP A 146 -5.87 30.16 4.67
N LYS A 147 -7.03 29.73 5.22
CA LYS A 147 -7.10 29.22 6.58
C LYS A 147 -6.39 27.89 6.74
N ILE A 148 -6.52 27.02 5.74
CA ILE A 148 -5.84 25.71 5.72
C ILE A 148 -4.33 25.91 5.67
N LEU A 149 -3.83 26.75 4.77
CA LEU A 149 -2.40 27.04 4.65
C LEU A 149 -1.83 27.72 5.90
N LYS A 150 -2.62 28.59 6.53
CA LYS A 150 -2.24 29.18 7.81
C LYS A 150 -2.00 28.09 8.87
N LYS A 151 -2.89 27.10 8.96
CA LYS A 151 -2.72 25.97 9.90
C LYS A 151 -1.50 25.12 9.57
N VAL A 152 -1.25 24.79 8.30
CA VAL A 152 -0.02 24.10 7.90
C VAL A 152 1.23 24.86 8.35
N GLY A 153 1.25 26.20 8.23
CA GLY A 153 2.37 27.02 8.70
C GLY A 153 2.52 27.03 10.23
N GLU A 154 1.41 27.13 10.97
CA GLU A 154 1.39 27.06 12.44
C GLU A 154 1.98 25.73 12.92
N GLU A 155 1.42 24.60 12.49
CA GLU A 155 1.84 23.26 12.91
C GLU A 155 3.28 22.95 12.47
N SER A 156 3.71 23.41 11.29
CA SER A 156 5.12 23.28 10.88
C SER A 156 6.08 23.98 11.86
N THR A 157 5.68 25.12 12.38
CA THR A 157 6.48 25.89 13.36
C THR A 157 6.53 25.17 14.69
N GLU A 158 5.40 24.61 15.13
CA GLU A 158 5.29 23.85 16.39
C GLU A 158 6.13 22.56 16.36
N VAL A 159 6.14 21.84 15.21
CA VAL A 159 7.07 20.72 15.00
C VAL A 159 8.54 21.15 15.18
N ILE A 160 8.93 22.31 14.63
CA ILE A 160 10.31 22.82 14.73
C ILE A 160 10.65 23.14 16.20
N ILE A 161 9.74 23.78 16.93
CA ILE A 161 9.93 24.16 18.33
C ILE A 161 10.06 22.92 19.20
N ALA A 162 9.12 22.00 19.10
CA ALA A 162 9.13 20.74 19.86
C ALA A 162 10.35 19.88 19.54
N GLY A 163 10.72 19.77 18.25
CA GLY A 163 11.90 19.06 17.82
C GLY A 163 13.20 19.71 18.35
N LYS A 164 13.29 21.04 18.34
CA LYS A 164 14.42 21.76 18.90
C LYS A 164 14.55 21.59 20.42
N ALA A 165 13.43 21.49 21.12
CA ALA A 165 13.35 21.20 22.55
C ALA A 165 13.70 19.74 22.89
N ASN A 166 13.82 18.87 21.89
CA ASN A 166 14.00 17.43 22.02
C ASN A 166 12.86 16.77 22.85
N ASP A 167 11.66 17.35 22.79
CA ASP A 167 10.44 16.77 23.39
C ASP A 167 9.80 15.81 22.38
N LYS A 168 10.09 14.52 22.56
CA LYS A 168 9.59 13.48 21.67
C LYS A 168 8.06 13.39 21.65
N LYS A 169 7.41 13.57 22.80
CA LYS A 169 5.95 13.44 22.91
C LYS A 169 5.26 14.58 22.18
N GLU A 170 5.69 15.79 22.45
CA GLU A 170 5.17 16.98 21.78
C GLU A 170 5.49 16.96 20.27
N THR A 171 6.70 16.56 19.90
CA THR A 171 7.06 16.43 18.47
C THR A 171 6.14 15.46 17.74
N ILE A 172 5.76 14.32 18.34
CA ILE A 172 4.82 13.36 17.74
C ILE A 172 3.43 13.99 17.59
N TYR A 173 2.97 14.72 18.59
CA TYR A 173 1.69 15.41 18.58
C TYR A 173 1.63 16.42 17.42
N GLU A 174 2.60 17.31 17.33
CA GLU A 174 2.67 18.33 16.29
C GLU A 174 2.87 17.76 14.86
N ILE A 175 3.62 16.65 14.73
CA ILE A 175 3.71 15.94 13.44
C ILE A 175 2.36 15.37 13.02
N ALA A 176 1.56 14.87 13.96
CA ALA A 176 0.23 14.35 13.65
C ALA A 176 -0.71 15.48 13.19
N ASP A 177 -0.70 16.63 13.87
CA ASP A 177 -1.50 17.80 13.50
C ASP A 177 -1.06 18.38 12.15
N LEU A 178 0.24 18.50 11.91
CA LEU A 178 0.77 18.90 10.61
C LEU A 178 0.34 17.95 9.50
N THR A 179 0.45 16.63 9.73
CA THR A 179 0.03 15.61 8.76
C THR A 179 -1.45 15.75 8.43
N TYR A 180 -2.30 15.90 9.43
CA TYR A 180 -3.72 16.11 9.25
C TYR A 180 -4.03 17.37 8.41
N HIS A 181 -3.43 18.51 8.71
CA HIS A 181 -3.65 19.75 7.98
C HIS A 181 -3.10 19.71 6.56
N ILE A 182 -1.98 18.99 6.33
CA ILE A 182 -1.48 18.70 4.97
C ILE A 182 -2.50 17.87 4.19
N MET A 183 -3.11 16.84 4.78
CA MET A 183 -4.13 16.05 4.11
C MET A 183 -5.38 16.86 3.79
N VAL A 184 -5.81 17.77 4.67
CA VAL A 184 -6.91 18.71 4.37
C VAL A 184 -6.56 19.62 3.20
N MET A 185 -5.33 20.15 3.15
CA MET A 185 -4.82 20.93 2.02
C MET A 185 -4.81 20.11 0.72
N MET A 186 -4.36 18.85 0.78
CA MET A 186 -4.35 17.96 -0.38
C MET A 186 -5.76 17.78 -0.95
N VAL A 187 -6.75 17.51 -0.10
CA VAL A 187 -8.16 17.38 -0.53
C VAL A 187 -8.68 18.68 -1.13
N GLU A 188 -8.32 19.83 -0.54
CA GLU A 188 -8.72 21.14 -1.08
C GLU A 188 -8.14 21.38 -2.49
N MET A 189 -6.92 20.98 -2.72
CA MET A 189 -6.19 21.13 -3.99
C MET A 189 -6.43 19.97 -4.99
N GLY A 190 -7.17 18.93 -4.61
CA GLY A 190 -7.40 17.76 -5.45
C GLY A 190 -6.17 16.86 -5.62
N ILE A 191 -5.26 16.85 -4.64
CA ILE A 191 -4.05 16.03 -4.62
C ILE A 191 -4.33 14.71 -3.89
N SER A 192 -4.01 13.59 -4.50
CA SER A 192 -4.14 12.25 -3.91
C SER A 192 -2.89 11.82 -3.13
N LEU A 193 -3.06 10.85 -2.22
CA LEU A 193 -1.93 10.21 -1.53
C LEU A 193 -0.97 9.52 -2.53
N ASP A 194 -1.52 8.96 -3.60
CA ASP A 194 -0.71 8.24 -4.59
C ASP A 194 0.17 9.19 -5.42
N GLU A 195 -0.29 10.41 -5.72
CA GLU A 195 0.55 11.42 -6.38
C GLU A 195 1.75 11.78 -5.50
N VAL A 196 1.54 11.97 -4.19
CA VAL A 196 2.65 12.26 -3.26
C VAL A 196 3.58 11.04 -3.10
N ARG A 197 3.04 9.83 -3.01
CA ARG A 197 3.84 8.58 -2.98
C ARG A 197 4.69 8.41 -4.23
N ASN A 198 4.11 8.63 -5.40
CA ASN A 198 4.81 8.50 -6.68
C ASN A 198 5.95 9.53 -6.80
N GLU A 199 5.71 10.77 -6.36
CA GLU A 199 6.75 11.79 -6.33
C GLU A 199 7.89 11.44 -5.36
N LEU A 200 7.57 10.93 -4.17
CA LEU A 200 8.58 10.44 -3.21
C LEU A 200 9.35 9.24 -3.77
N ALA A 201 8.65 8.29 -4.39
CA ALA A 201 9.27 7.13 -5.02
C ALA A 201 10.22 7.52 -6.15
N SER A 202 9.84 8.51 -6.97
CA SER A 202 10.69 9.03 -8.05
C SER A 202 12.00 9.63 -7.55
N ARG A 203 12.00 10.15 -6.32
CA ARG A 203 13.18 10.76 -5.68
C ARG A 203 14.05 9.76 -4.93
N HIS A 204 13.56 8.53 -4.68
CA HIS A 204 14.26 7.53 -3.87
C HIS A 204 15.57 7.02 -4.51
N VAL A 205 15.74 7.20 -5.82
CA VAL A 205 16.94 6.77 -6.58
C VAL A 205 18.04 7.86 -6.62
N ILE A 206 17.82 9.01 -5.98
CA ILE A 206 18.75 10.15 -6.10
C ILE A 206 19.76 10.13 -4.95
N ASP A 207 20.84 9.36 -5.11
CA ASP A 207 22.01 9.34 -4.21
C ASP A 207 22.89 10.61 -4.29
N HIS A 208 22.53 11.61 -5.10
CA HIS A 208 23.32 12.81 -5.28
C HIS A 208 22.55 14.09 -4.90
N LYS A 209 23.11 14.87 -3.99
CA LYS A 209 22.68 16.20 -3.50
C LYS A 209 22.58 17.31 -4.58
N VAL A 210 22.33 17.00 -5.83
CA VAL A 210 22.36 17.97 -6.94
C VAL A 210 21.27 19.04 -6.85
N LYS A 211 20.21 18.82 -6.06
CA LYS A 211 19.08 19.77 -5.96
C LYS A 211 19.24 20.83 -4.87
N GLN A 212 20.07 20.63 -3.85
CA GLN A 212 20.27 21.63 -2.78
C GLN A 212 21.15 22.81 -3.22
N GLU A 213 22.06 22.62 -4.17
CA GLU A 213 22.94 23.70 -4.67
C GLU A 213 22.22 24.69 -5.59
N LYS A 214 21.05 24.35 -6.15
CA LYS A 214 20.24 25.23 -7.01
C LYS A 214 19.26 26.14 -6.26
N MET A 215 19.07 25.94 -4.97
CA MET A 215 18.18 26.78 -4.13
C MET A 215 18.90 27.92 -3.42
N THR A 216 20.22 28.09 -3.62
CA THR A 216 21.02 29.12 -3.02
C THR A 216 21.52 30.18 -4.05
N LYS A 217 20.73 30.41 -5.10
CA LYS A 217 20.94 31.57 -5.99
C LYS A 217 19.63 32.32 -6.18
#